data_a004c7904d8d9f9ebb212e730346f066
#
_entry.id   a004c7904d8d9f9ebb212e730346f066
#
_cell.length_a   1.000
_cell.length_b   1.000
_cell.length_c   1.000
_cell.angle_alpha   90.00
_cell.angle_beta   90.00
_cell.angle_gamma   90.00
#
_symmetry.space_group_name_H-M   'P 1'
#
loop_
_entity.id
_entity.type
_entity.pdbx_description
1 polymer ?
#
loop_
_entity_poly.entity_id
_entity_poly.type
_entity_poly.pdbx_seq_one_letter_code
_entity_poly.pdbx_strand_id
1 'polypeptide(L)' 'MEKFNVGDWVYASDWCYGCITEIEDGFAVVEFDTGYMGGNCKFMLEDLKKAEPPKKKWL' A
#
# COMPACT_ATOMS: atom_id res chain seq x y z
N MET A 1 -8.34 -12.79 9.39
CA MET A 1 -7.11 -12.23 8.99
C MET A 1 -7.11 -11.86 7.55
N GLU A 2 -6.76 -10.66 7.25
CA GLU A 2 -6.75 -10.23 5.86
C GLU A 2 -5.54 -10.73 5.14
N LYS A 3 -5.72 -11.07 3.90
CA LYS A 3 -4.63 -11.52 3.11
C LYS A 3 -4.25 -10.44 2.14
N PHE A 4 -2.99 -10.14 2.09
CA PHE A 4 -2.48 -9.10 1.19
C PHE A 4 -1.68 -9.74 0.07
N ASN A 5 -1.75 -9.12 -1.10
CA ASN A 5 -1.00 -9.59 -2.25
C ASN A 5 -0.29 -8.42 -2.90
N VAL A 6 0.73 -8.72 -3.65
CA VAL A 6 1.42 -7.69 -4.41
C VAL A 6 0.41 -7.08 -5.38
N GLY A 7 0.39 -5.78 -5.44
CA GLY A 7 -0.55 -5.06 -6.26
C GLY A 7 -1.75 -4.54 -5.50
N ASP A 8 -1.90 -4.97 -4.26
CA ASP A 8 -3.03 -4.49 -3.46
C ASP A 8 -2.79 -3.07 -3.01
N TRP A 9 -3.86 -2.32 -2.90
CA TRP A 9 -3.79 -0.96 -2.39
C TRP A 9 -4.16 -0.97 -0.93
N VAL A 10 -3.40 -0.25 -0.14
CA VAL A 10 -3.54 -0.29 1.30
C VAL A 10 -3.32 1.09 1.90
N TYR A 11 -3.75 1.23 3.14
CA TYR A 11 -3.43 2.39 3.94
C TYR A 11 -2.44 1.94 4.99
N ALA A 12 -1.33 2.63 5.06
CA ALA A 12 -0.34 2.34 6.09
C ALA A 12 -0.61 3.11 7.35
N SER A 13 -1.37 4.17 7.23
CA SER A 13 -1.87 4.90 8.36
C SER A 13 -3.00 5.72 7.82
N ASP A 14 -3.49 6.65 8.59
CA ASP A 14 -4.69 7.34 8.19
C ASP A 14 -4.59 8.00 6.83
N TRP A 15 -3.39 8.37 6.44
CA TRP A 15 -3.24 9.10 5.20
C TRP A 15 -2.06 8.65 4.36
N CYS A 16 -1.56 7.48 4.65
CA CYS A 16 -0.49 6.92 3.84
C CYS A 16 -1.07 5.84 2.95
N TYR A 17 -1.40 6.19 1.76
CA TYR A 17 -2.08 5.33 0.82
C TYR A 17 -1.11 4.92 -0.25
N GLY A 18 -1.02 3.66 -0.52
CA GLY A 18 -0.09 3.18 -1.52
C GLY A 18 -0.37 1.77 -1.97
N CYS A 19 0.49 1.30 -2.82
CA CYS A 19 0.34 -0.01 -3.44
C CYS A 19 1.46 -0.92 -2.97
N ILE A 20 1.14 -2.16 -2.69
CA ILE A 20 2.14 -3.12 -2.26
C ILE A 20 2.94 -3.57 -3.46
N THR A 21 4.24 -3.44 -3.39
CA THR A 21 5.10 -3.87 -4.47
C THR A 21 5.83 -5.16 -4.14
N GLU A 22 5.97 -5.48 -2.86
CA GLU A 22 6.61 -6.71 -2.46
C GLU A 22 6.06 -7.16 -1.14
N ILE A 23 6.00 -8.45 -0.91
CA ILE A 23 5.59 -8.99 0.36
C ILE A 23 6.63 -9.99 0.80
N GLU A 24 7.09 -9.83 2.04
CA GLU A 24 8.01 -10.78 2.62
C GLU A 24 7.40 -11.27 3.91
N ASP A 25 8.12 -12.11 4.60
CA ASP A 25 7.64 -12.66 5.84
C ASP A 25 7.14 -11.62 6.79
N GLY A 26 5.85 -11.41 6.84
CA GLY A 26 5.26 -10.50 7.79
C GLY A 26 5.38 -9.03 7.44
N PHE A 27 6.00 -8.71 6.31
CA PHE A 27 6.20 -7.33 5.91
C PHE A 27 5.73 -7.11 4.50
N ALA A 28 5.39 -5.89 4.20
CA ALA A 28 5.08 -5.51 2.83
C ALA A 28 5.80 -4.23 2.51
N VAL A 29 6.27 -4.11 1.28
CA VAL A 29 6.87 -2.87 0.81
C VAL A 29 5.77 -2.12 0.07
N VAL A 30 5.52 -0.91 0.50
CA VAL A 30 4.45 -0.10 -0.05
C VAL A 30 5.03 1.11 -0.74
N GLU A 31 4.62 1.31 -1.96
CA GLU A 31 5.03 2.49 -2.71
C GLU A 31 3.89 3.47 -2.66
N PHE A 32 4.13 4.64 -2.13
CA PHE A 32 3.09 5.62 -1.91
C PHE A 32 2.66 6.26 -3.21
N ASP A 33 1.38 6.51 -3.31
CA ASP A 33 0.81 7.06 -4.50
C ASP A 33 1.22 8.50 -4.72
N THR A 34 1.36 9.27 -3.66
CA THR A 34 1.76 10.64 -3.84
C THR A 34 3.21 10.64 -4.19
N GLY A 35 3.57 11.11 -5.29
CA GLY A 35 4.95 11.17 -5.66
C GLY A 35 5.74 12.19 -4.89
N TYR A 36 5.15 12.72 -3.87
CA TYR A 36 5.77 13.78 -3.12
C TYR A 36 7.06 13.33 -2.49
N MET A 37 7.01 12.28 -1.74
CA MET A 37 8.20 11.76 -1.12
C MET A 37 8.83 10.72 -2.00
N GLY A 38 8.06 10.14 -2.82
CA GLY A 38 8.56 9.18 -3.77
C GLY A 38 9.36 8.06 -3.17
N GLY A 39 8.90 7.40 -2.23
CA GLY A 39 9.69 6.37 -1.64
C GLY A 39 8.91 5.12 -1.37
N ASN A 40 9.64 4.06 -1.10
CA ASN A 40 9.03 2.81 -0.69
C ASN A 40 9.34 2.64 0.77
N CYS A 41 8.38 2.15 1.51
CA CYS A 41 8.59 1.88 2.90
C CYS A 41 8.10 0.50 3.24
N LYS A 42 8.71 -0.10 4.23
CA LYS A 42 8.30 -1.40 4.71
C LYS A 42 7.39 -1.22 5.89
N PHE A 43 6.30 -1.96 5.88
CA PHE A 43 5.37 -1.94 6.99
C PHE A 43 5.03 -3.37 7.36
N MET A 44 4.71 -3.57 8.62
CA MET A 44 4.24 -4.87 9.02
C MET A 44 2.84 -5.05 8.50
N LEU A 45 2.53 -6.25 8.06
CA LEU A 45 1.22 -6.50 7.48
C LEU A 45 0.11 -6.15 8.46
N GLU A 46 0.33 -6.35 9.73
CA GLU A 46 -0.70 -6.08 10.70
C GLU A 46 -0.99 -4.60 10.84
N ASP A 47 -0.09 -3.76 10.32
CA ASP A 47 -0.28 -2.32 10.38
C ASP A 47 -0.96 -1.77 9.15
N LEU A 48 -1.28 -2.61 8.20
CA LEU A 48 -1.87 -2.17 6.95
C LEU A 48 -3.34 -2.48 6.93
N LYS A 49 -4.08 -1.65 6.19
CA LYS A 49 -5.48 -1.87 5.99
C LYS A 49 -5.76 -1.87 4.51
N LYS A 50 -6.61 -2.77 4.09
CA LYS A 50 -6.94 -2.85 2.69
C LYS A 50 -7.67 -1.61 2.24
N ALA A 51 -7.37 -1.17 1.03
CA ALA A 51 -8.00 0.00 0.46
C ALA A 51 -8.40 -0.34 -0.96
N GLU A 52 -9.16 0.53 -1.57
CA GLU A 52 -9.56 0.33 -2.93
C GLU A 52 -8.56 0.98 -3.85
N PRO A 53 -8.37 0.44 -5.02
CA PRO A 53 -7.46 1.08 -5.97
C PRO A 53 -8.01 2.43 -6.38
N PRO A 54 -7.13 3.34 -6.76
CA PRO A 54 -7.57 4.67 -7.14
C PRO A 54 -8.41 4.59 -8.41
N LYS A 55 -9.45 5.39 -8.44
CA LYS A 55 -10.26 5.45 -9.61
C LYS A 55 -9.74 6.47 -10.51
N LYS A 56 -9.25 6.11 -11.64
CA LYS A 56 -8.76 7.07 -12.58
C LYS A 56 -9.85 7.43 -13.46
N LYS A 57 -10.27 8.63 -13.39
CA LYS A 57 -11.28 9.10 -14.23
C LYS A 57 -10.70 9.87 -15.25
N TRP A 58 -10.46 9.39 -16.30
CA TRP A 58 -9.92 10.18 -17.36
C TRP A 58 -10.94 10.60 -18.26
N LEU A 59 -11.19 11.19 -18.67
CA LEU A 59 -12.12 11.45 -19.57
C LEU A 59 -12.19 12.02 -20.20
#